data_2f26efe06f4e193daddd0a3bb8d0a98c
#
_entry.id   2f26efe06f4e193daddd0a3bb8d0a98c
#
_cell.length_a   1.000
_cell.length_b   1.000
_cell.length_c   1.000
_cell.angle_alpha   90.00
_cell.angle_beta   90.00
_cell.angle_gamma   90.00
#
_symmetry.space_group_name_H-M   'P 1'
#
loop_
_entity.id
_entity.type
_entity.pdbx_description
1 polymer ?
#
loop_
_entity_poly.entity_id
_entity_poly.type
_entity_poly.pdbx_seq_one_letter_code
_entity_poly.pdbx_strand_id
1 'polypeptide(L)'
;MPEAPIKKMILSWEGILVVLFILINIFCASFSEFYNLSSLLRQMPIYLAEVFLMLPMAYILVLGEIDISVGSIVCLSATMSCIVCNTGAPFIIVVLTGLLVGTLCGLVNGVILTKFQELPPMIVTLATQIIFRGIAEIVLGSGGSISATNTDGFRLLGGKVGSVPYILFLVIILAVVFAVVLGKSTFGRRVYAIGTNRLTAYYSGIHVQKIRLIIYTVMGTMAGLCSLFLISTSYGANTTTGNGFEMDAIAMAVFGGISSTGGKGNLAGGIISAFIIVCLRVGLGQKNVHAQVILLILGVLLIAAVALPNIVGQVKRVVKK
;
A
#
# COMPACT_ATOMS: atom_id res chain seq x y z
N MET A 1 35.13 -9.00 -20.66
CA MET A 1 34.57 -7.72 -21.16
C MET A 1 33.59 -7.20 -20.13
N PRO A 2 33.68 -5.95 -19.66
CA PRO A 2 32.66 -5.40 -18.77
C PRO A 2 31.33 -5.37 -19.54
N GLU A 3 30.31 -6.02 -19.03
CA GLU A 3 28.95 -5.96 -19.59
C GLU A 3 28.52 -4.50 -19.69
N ALA A 4 27.95 -4.13 -20.85
CA ALA A 4 27.48 -2.78 -21.08
C ALA A 4 26.52 -2.35 -19.93
N PRO A 5 26.66 -1.13 -19.39
CA PRO A 5 25.85 -0.68 -18.24
C PRO A 5 24.35 -0.83 -18.45
N ILE A 6 23.87 -0.72 -19.68
CA ILE A 6 22.47 -0.92 -20.08
C ILE A 6 22.03 -2.37 -19.86
N LYS A 7 22.87 -3.37 -20.19
CA LYS A 7 22.54 -4.80 -20.00
C LYS A 7 22.42 -5.16 -18.51
N LYS A 8 23.25 -4.57 -17.67
CA LYS A 8 23.19 -4.76 -16.21
C LYS A 8 21.96 -4.09 -15.60
N MET A 9 21.52 -2.95 -16.15
CA MET A 9 20.32 -2.23 -15.72
C MET A 9 19.03 -2.98 -16.11
N ILE A 10 18.95 -3.53 -17.32
CA ILE A 10 17.78 -4.30 -17.78
C ILE A 10 17.65 -5.63 -17.03
N LEU A 11 18.77 -6.24 -16.62
CA LEU A 11 18.80 -7.49 -15.86
C LEU A 11 18.61 -7.28 -14.36
N SER A 12 18.55 -6.02 -13.88
CA SER A 12 18.13 -5.73 -12.49
C SER A 12 16.64 -6.03 -12.30
N TRP A 13 16.22 -6.27 -11.06
CA TRP A 13 14.80 -6.54 -10.77
C TRP A 13 13.91 -5.36 -11.21
N GLU A 14 14.34 -4.14 -10.93
CA GLU A 14 13.66 -2.92 -11.37
C GLU A 14 13.57 -2.81 -12.90
N GLY A 15 14.61 -3.21 -13.60
CA GLY A 15 14.61 -3.25 -15.07
C GLY A 15 13.60 -4.24 -15.64
N ILE A 16 13.49 -5.42 -15.02
CA ILE A 16 12.48 -6.43 -15.38
C ILE A 16 11.07 -5.88 -15.13
N LEU A 17 10.84 -5.19 -14.01
CA LEU A 17 9.56 -4.58 -13.71
C LEU A 17 9.18 -3.47 -14.72
N VAL A 18 10.14 -2.66 -15.16
CA VAL A 18 9.90 -1.64 -16.21
C VAL A 18 9.50 -2.30 -17.53
N VAL A 19 10.19 -3.35 -17.94
CA VAL A 19 9.83 -4.12 -19.15
C VAL A 19 8.43 -4.71 -19.00
N LEU A 20 8.13 -5.32 -17.86
CA LEU A 20 6.81 -5.87 -17.57
C LEU A 20 5.72 -4.80 -17.57
N PHE A 21 6.00 -3.61 -17.02
CA PHE A 21 5.09 -2.47 -17.06
C PHE A 21 4.73 -2.10 -18.50
N ILE A 22 5.73 -2.01 -19.38
CA ILE A 22 5.52 -1.72 -20.79
C ILE A 22 4.70 -2.82 -21.47
N LEU A 23 5.05 -4.09 -21.24
CA LEU A 23 4.33 -5.23 -21.81
C LEU A 23 2.87 -5.28 -21.38
N ILE A 24 2.58 -5.02 -20.12
CA ILE A 24 1.19 -4.99 -19.60
C ILE A 24 0.41 -3.84 -20.23
N ASN A 25 1.00 -2.66 -20.37
CA ASN A 25 0.33 -1.55 -21.05
C ASN A 25 0.06 -1.84 -22.53
N ILE A 26 0.99 -2.47 -23.24
CA ILE A 26 0.80 -2.93 -24.64
C ILE A 26 -0.31 -3.98 -24.69
N PHE A 27 -0.29 -4.95 -23.78
CA PHE A 27 -1.32 -5.99 -23.68
C PHE A 27 -2.70 -5.37 -23.42
N CYS A 28 -2.83 -4.48 -22.46
CA CYS A 28 -4.10 -3.82 -22.16
C CYS A 28 -4.60 -2.97 -23.34
N ALA A 29 -3.70 -2.29 -24.03
CA ALA A 29 -4.03 -1.50 -25.22
C ALA A 29 -4.49 -2.36 -26.41
N SER A 30 -3.89 -3.54 -26.61
CA SER A 30 -4.30 -4.50 -27.64
C SER A 30 -5.59 -5.26 -27.27
N PHE A 31 -5.81 -5.46 -25.96
CA PHE A 31 -6.94 -6.21 -25.43
C PHE A 31 -8.21 -5.37 -25.32
N SER A 32 -8.11 -4.03 -25.12
CA SER A 32 -9.25 -3.14 -24.96
C SER A 32 -9.11 -1.86 -25.79
N GLU A 33 -10.03 -1.63 -26.73
CA GLU A 33 -10.12 -0.39 -27.52
C GLU A 33 -10.33 0.86 -26.64
N PHE A 34 -10.90 0.69 -25.43
CA PHE A 34 -11.11 1.75 -24.48
C PHE A 34 -9.88 2.07 -23.62
N TYR A 35 -8.83 1.27 -23.70
CA TYR A 35 -7.61 1.50 -22.94
C TYR A 35 -6.76 2.58 -23.61
N ASN A 36 -6.92 3.80 -23.15
CA ASN A 36 -6.16 4.97 -23.56
C ASN A 36 -5.76 5.80 -22.34
N LEU A 37 -4.83 6.73 -22.52
CA LEU A 37 -4.30 7.54 -21.41
C LEU A 37 -5.40 8.28 -20.65
N SER A 38 -6.39 8.83 -21.35
CA SER A 38 -7.49 9.58 -20.73
C SER A 38 -8.39 8.69 -19.87
N SER A 39 -8.69 7.47 -20.34
CA SER A 39 -9.52 6.53 -19.58
C SER A 39 -8.75 5.92 -18.41
N LEU A 40 -7.44 5.68 -18.59
CA LEU A 40 -6.56 5.25 -17.53
C LEU A 40 -6.53 6.27 -16.40
N LEU A 41 -6.22 7.53 -16.70
CA LEU A 41 -6.17 8.61 -15.71
C LEU A 41 -7.52 8.84 -15.01
N ARG A 42 -8.65 8.59 -15.68
CA ARG A 42 -9.98 8.72 -15.09
C ARG A 42 -10.33 7.61 -14.10
N GLN A 43 -9.85 6.38 -14.33
CA GLN A 43 -10.18 5.21 -13.50
C GLN A 43 -9.13 4.92 -12.42
N MET A 44 -7.88 5.37 -12.61
CA MET A 44 -6.78 5.20 -11.64
C MET A 44 -7.13 5.62 -10.20
N PRO A 45 -7.86 6.71 -9.92
CA PRO A 45 -8.11 7.15 -8.54
C PRO A 45 -8.68 6.07 -7.62
N ILE A 46 -9.49 5.16 -8.15
CA ILE A 46 -10.10 4.06 -7.40
C ILE A 46 -9.02 3.15 -6.78
N TYR A 47 -7.94 2.89 -7.52
CA TYR A 47 -6.87 1.97 -7.13
C TYR A 47 -5.65 2.68 -6.56
N LEU A 48 -5.44 3.98 -6.88
CA LEU A 48 -4.29 4.74 -6.37
C LEU A 48 -4.35 4.96 -4.87
N ALA A 49 -5.55 4.94 -4.27
CA ALA A 49 -5.69 5.06 -2.82
C ALA A 49 -4.96 3.92 -2.07
N GLU A 50 -4.93 2.71 -2.63
CA GLU A 50 -4.23 1.57 -2.04
C GLU A 50 -2.71 1.75 -2.03
N VAL A 51 -2.17 2.55 -2.96
CA VAL A 51 -0.72 2.83 -3.03
C VAL A 51 -0.24 3.57 -1.79
N PHE A 52 -1.09 4.39 -1.15
CA PHE A 52 -0.75 5.03 0.13
C PHE A 52 -0.42 4.01 1.21
N LEU A 53 -1.05 2.84 1.19
CA LEU A 53 -0.79 1.75 2.15
C LEU A 53 0.50 1.01 1.81
N MET A 54 0.80 0.82 0.53
CA MET A 54 2.00 0.12 0.07
C MET A 54 3.28 0.84 0.54
N LEU A 55 3.29 2.19 0.57
CA LEU A 55 4.48 2.96 0.93
C LEU A 55 5.01 2.65 2.34
N PRO A 56 4.22 2.75 3.44
CA PRO A 56 4.67 2.34 4.76
C PRO A 56 4.71 0.82 4.94
N MET A 57 3.89 0.03 4.21
CA MET A 57 3.96 -1.42 4.23
C MET A 57 5.36 -1.91 3.79
N ALA A 58 5.97 -1.23 2.84
CA ALA A 58 7.35 -1.51 2.43
C ALA A 58 8.34 -1.44 3.61
N TYR A 59 8.19 -0.45 4.50
CA TYR A 59 9.03 -0.33 5.70
C TYR A 59 8.75 -1.46 6.71
N ILE A 60 7.48 -1.81 6.91
CA ILE A 60 7.07 -2.91 7.80
C ILE A 60 7.65 -4.23 7.30
N LEU A 61 7.57 -4.49 5.99
CA LEU A 61 8.18 -5.68 5.38
C LEU A 61 9.70 -5.68 5.49
N VAL A 62 10.37 -4.53 5.30
CA VAL A 62 11.82 -4.41 5.51
C VAL A 62 12.21 -4.67 6.96
N LEU A 63 11.35 -4.37 7.96
CA LEU A 63 11.55 -4.79 9.35
C LEU A 63 11.42 -6.31 9.55
N GLY A 64 10.90 -7.06 8.57
CA GLY A 64 10.54 -8.47 8.69
C GLY A 64 9.21 -8.68 9.42
N GLU A 65 8.32 -7.70 9.38
CA GLU A 65 7.01 -7.69 10.02
C GLU A 65 5.90 -7.58 8.97
N ILE A 66 4.66 -7.89 9.36
CA ILE A 66 3.48 -7.78 8.51
C ILE A 66 2.38 -7.11 9.32
N ASP A 67 1.70 -6.11 8.72
CA ASP A 67 0.52 -5.46 9.28
C ASP A 67 -0.72 -5.82 8.46
N ILE A 68 -1.62 -6.60 9.08
CA ILE A 68 -2.87 -7.03 8.43
C ILE A 68 -4.01 -6.05 8.78
N SER A 69 -3.86 -5.18 9.78
CA SER A 69 -4.93 -4.32 10.28
C SER A 69 -5.29 -3.14 9.38
N VAL A 70 -4.48 -2.85 8.37
CA VAL A 70 -4.58 -1.61 7.57
C VAL A 70 -5.93 -1.42 6.90
N GLY A 71 -6.54 -2.48 6.36
CA GLY A 71 -7.86 -2.41 5.73
C GLY A 71 -8.97 -2.04 6.72
N SER A 72 -8.90 -2.53 7.96
CA SER A 72 -9.85 -2.18 9.01
C SER A 72 -9.63 -0.76 9.55
N ILE A 73 -8.38 -0.28 9.59
CA ILE A 73 -8.06 1.13 9.91
C ILE A 73 -8.67 2.06 8.86
N VAL A 74 -8.56 1.71 7.57
CA VAL A 74 -9.21 2.45 6.47
C VAL A 74 -10.72 2.49 6.67
N CYS A 75 -11.35 1.35 6.99
CA CYS A 75 -12.80 1.27 7.24
C CYS A 75 -13.23 2.18 8.39
N LEU A 76 -12.57 2.08 9.54
CA LEU A 76 -12.91 2.88 10.72
C LEU A 76 -12.69 4.38 10.46
N SER A 77 -11.57 4.73 9.83
CA SER A 77 -11.27 6.13 9.47
C SER A 77 -12.30 6.70 8.50
N ALA A 78 -12.73 5.92 7.49
CA ALA A 78 -13.76 6.32 6.54
C ALA A 78 -15.10 6.52 7.23
N THR A 79 -15.52 5.57 8.07
CA THR A 79 -16.77 5.63 8.83
C THR A 79 -16.82 6.88 9.71
N MET A 80 -15.77 7.14 10.49
CA MET A 80 -15.72 8.30 11.40
C MET A 80 -15.70 9.62 10.61
N SER A 81 -14.99 9.67 9.47
CA SER A 81 -14.99 10.85 8.59
C SER A 81 -16.38 11.13 8.01
N CYS A 82 -17.12 10.10 7.59
CA CYS A 82 -18.48 10.26 7.09
C CYS A 82 -19.44 10.75 8.20
N ILE A 83 -19.32 10.24 9.43
CA ILE A 83 -20.12 10.70 10.56
C ILE A 83 -19.89 12.19 10.81
N VAL A 84 -18.63 12.60 10.93
CA VAL A 84 -18.29 14.01 11.16
C VAL A 84 -18.74 14.89 9.98
N CYS A 85 -18.62 14.40 8.75
CA CYS A 85 -19.16 15.09 7.58
C CYS A 85 -20.66 15.34 7.71
N ASN A 86 -21.41 14.36 8.20
CA ASN A 86 -22.86 14.42 8.33
C ASN A 86 -23.34 15.32 9.47
N THR A 87 -22.46 15.75 10.38
CA THR A 87 -22.77 16.79 11.38
C THR A 87 -22.74 18.21 10.82
N GLY A 88 -22.37 18.38 9.54
CA GLY A 88 -22.18 19.69 8.93
C GLY A 88 -20.85 20.38 9.29
N ALA A 89 -19.90 19.64 9.85
CA ALA A 89 -18.58 20.16 10.21
C ALA A 89 -17.81 20.66 8.96
N PRO A 90 -16.95 21.69 9.08
CA PRO A 90 -16.05 22.11 8.02
C PRO A 90 -15.20 20.96 7.50
N PHE A 91 -14.96 20.90 6.17
CA PHE A 91 -14.25 19.79 5.54
C PHE A 91 -12.85 19.51 6.12
N ILE A 92 -12.18 20.57 6.60
CA ILE A 92 -10.88 20.40 7.28
C ILE A 92 -10.98 19.53 8.53
N ILE A 93 -12.08 19.62 9.29
CA ILE A 93 -12.33 18.80 10.48
C ILE A 93 -12.58 17.36 10.05
N VAL A 94 -13.28 17.13 8.94
CA VAL A 94 -13.49 15.78 8.36
C VAL A 94 -12.16 15.15 7.99
N VAL A 95 -11.28 15.90 7.32
CA VAL A 95 -9.94 15.44 6.94
C VAL A 95 -9.11 15.11 8.19
N LEU A 96 -9.09 16.01 9.17
CA LEU A 96 -8.36 15.80 10.41
C LEU A 96 -8.90 14.57 11.18
N THR A 97 -10.21 14.33 11.16
CA THR A 97 -10.81 13.14 11.79
C THR A 97 -10.29 11.86 11.15
N GLY A 98 -10.32 11.75 9.82
CA GLY A 98 -9.81 10.55 9.14
C GLY A 98 -8.33 10.30 9.43
N LEU A 99 -7.51 11.34 9.38
CA LEU A 99 -6.09 11.24 9.69
C LEU A 99 -5.83 10.89 11.16
N LEU A 100 -6.56 11.51 12.12
CA LEU A 100 -6.40 11.25 13.54
C LEU A 100 -6.82 9.83 13.90
N VAL A 101 -7.98 9.36 13.43
CA VAL A 101 -8.44 7.99 13.68
C VAL A 101 -7.43 6.98 13.15
N GLY A 102 -6.97 7.15 11.92
CA GLY A 102 -5.94 6.29 11.34
C GLY A 102 -4.65 6.32 12.16
N THR A 103 -4.16 7.52 12.50
CA THR A 103 -2.94 7.70 13.31
C THR A 103 -3.06 7.05 14.68
N LEU A 104 -4.20 7.20 15.36
CA LEU A 104 -4.46 6.59 16.68
C LEU A 104 -4.47 5.05 16.58
N CYS A 105 -5.11 4.48 15.57
CA CYS A 105 -5.09 3.03 15.34
C CYS A 105 -3.66 2.51 15.09
N GLY A 106 -2.89 3.19 14.24
CA GLY A 106 -1.49 2.85 14.01
C GLY A 106 -0.62 3.01 15.25
N LEU A 107 -0.88 4.05 16.06
CA LEU A 107 -0.21 4.26 17.34
C LEU A 107 -0.54 3.14 18.35
N VAL A 108 -1.78 2.69 18.41
CA VAL A 108 -2.19 1.54 19.27
C VAL A 108 -1.40 0.29 18.87
N ASN A 109 -1.33 -0.05 17.57
CA ASN A 109 -0.52 -1.16 17.08
C ASN A 109 0.96 -0.99 17.47
N GLY A 110 1.52 0.19 17.21
CA GLY A 110 2.90 0.50 17.53
C GLY A 110 3.21 0.38 19.02
N VAL A 111 2.34 0.88 19.89
CA VAL A 111 2.50 0.81 21.35
C VAL A 111 2.42 -0.64 21.84
N ILE A 112 1.43 -1.42 21.39
CA ILE A 112 1.31 -2.83 21.78
C ILE A 112 2.60 -3.59 21.38
N LEU A 113 3.03 -3.45 20.14
CA LEU A 113 4.19 -4.14 19.60
C LEU A 113 5.52 -3.71 20.23
N THR A 114 5.62 -2.47 20.71
CA THR A 114 6.84 -1.98 21.37
C THR A 114 6.87 -2.33 22.85
N LYS A 115 5.71 -2.37 23.51
CA LYS A 115 5.59 -2.69 24.95
C LYS A 115 5.66 -4.22 25.17
N PHE A 116 5.01 -5.00 24.32
CA PHE A 116 4.94 -6.45 24.39
C PHE A 116 5.76 -7.07 23.24
N GLN A 117 7.09 -7.07 23.39
CA GLN A 117 8.03 -7.46 22.33
C GLN A 117 7.99 -8.94 21.96
N GLU A 118 7.43 -9.77 22.83
CA GLU A 118 7.27 -11.22 22.67
C GLU A 118 6.12 -11.56 21.70
N LEU A 119 5.19 -10.63 21.51
CA LEU A 119 4.05 -10.88 20.63
C LEU A 119 4.45 -10.78 19.15
N PRO A 120 4.14 -11.80 18.35
CA PRO A 120 4.33 -11.74 16.91
C PRO A 120 3.51 -10.61 16.29
N PRO A 121 4.10 -9.74 15.43
CA PRO A 121 3.40 -8.61 14.83
C PRO A 121 2.12 -9.01 14.09
N MET A 122 2.17 -10.11 13.35
CA MET A 122 1.03 -10.63 12.59
C MET A 122 -0.16 -10.98 13.49
N ILE A 123 0.07 -11.53 14.70
CA ILE A 123 -1.01 -11.88 15.63
C ILE A 123 -1.64 -10.61 16.22
N VAL A 124 -0.81 -9.64 16.59
CA VAL A 124 -1.30 -8.35 17.13
C VAL A 124 -2.13 -7.62 16.09
N THR A 125 -1.63 -7.50 14.85
CA THR A 125 -2.33 -6.79 13.78
C THR A 125 -3.59 -7.53 13.30
N LEU A 126 -3.61 -8.86 13.36
CA LEU A 126 -4.83 -9.64 13.13
C LEU A 126 -5.89 -9.38 14.20
N ALA A 127 -5.49 -9.36 15.48
CA ALA A 127 -6.41 -9.05 16.58
C ALA A 127 -6.95 -7.61 16.46
N THR A 128 -6.09 -6.64 16.18
CA THR A 128 -6.54 -5.24 16.01
C THR A 128 -7.33 -5.04 14.72
N GLN A 129 -7.11 -5.81 13.67
CA GLN A 129 -7.97 -5.86 12.48
C GLN A 129 -9.41 -6.16 12.87
N ILE A 130 -9.62 -7.22 13.67
CA ILE A 130 -10.96 -7.63 14.15
C ILE A 130 -11.56 -6.54 15.02
N ILE A 131 -10.77 -5.96 15.95
CA ILE A 131 -11.23 -4.90 16.84
C ILE A 131 -11.67 -3.65 16.05
N PHE A 132 -10.80 -3.14 15.17
CA PHE A 132 -11.10 -1.90 14.43
C PHE A 132 -12.26 -2.11 13.44
N ARG A 133 -12.36 -3.30 12.82
CA ARG A 133 -13.50 -3.64 11.98
C ARG A 133 -14.78 -3.73 12.79
N GLY A 134 -14.75 -4.41 13.94
CA GLY A 134 -15.90 -4.52 14.83
C GLY A 134 -16.39 -3.15 15.34
N ILE A 135 -15.47 -2.24 15.70
CA ILE A 135 -15.83 -0.86 16.07
C ILE A 135 -16.52 -0.14 14.89
N ALA A 136 -15.97 -0.26 13.67
CA ALA A 136 -16.57 0.35 12.50
C ALA A 136 -17.98 -0.20 12.22
N GLU A 137 -18.19 -1.51 12.35
CA GLU A 137 -19.48 -2.16 12.16
C GLU A 137 -20.51 -1.77 13.22
N ILE A 138 -20.10 -1.68 14.49
CA ILE A 138 -20.98 -1.19 15.58
C ILE A 138 -21.42 0.25 15.27
N VAL A 139 -20.52 1.09 14.83
CA VAL A 139 -20.81 2.51 14.53
C VAL A 139 -21.69 2.64 13.28
N LEU A 140 -21.52 1.79 12.26
CA LEU A 140 -22.36 1.75 11.07
C LEU A 140 -23.79 1.23 11.36
N GLY A 141 -23.93 0.45 12.43
CA GLY A 141 -25.22 -0.11 12.85
C GLY A 141 -25.84 -1.09 11.86
N SER A 142 -27.13 -1.34 11.98
CA SER A 142 -27.87 -2.32 11.17
C SER A 142 -27.92 -2.01 9.68
N GLY A 143 -27.68 -0.75 9.26
CA GLY A 143 -27.63 -0.34 7.87
C GLY A 143 -26.33 -0.77 7.17
N GLY A 144 -25.29 -1.08 7.92
CA GLY A 144 -23.98 -1.52 7.41
C GLY A 144 -23.29 -0.53 6.47
N SER A 145 -23.82 0.68 6.30
CA SER A 145 -23.27 1.71 5.42
C SER A 145 -23.66 3.12 5.86
N ILE A 146 -22.83 4.09 5.52
CA ILE A 146 -23.06 5.52 5.72
C ILE A 146 -22.64 6.30 4.48
N SER A 147 -23.52 7.18 3.99
CA SER A 147 -23.19 8.10 2.87
C SER A 147 -22.83 9.48 3.43
N ALA A 148 -21.87 10.13 2.80
CA ALA A 148 -21.52 11.50 3.10
C ALA A 148 -22.60 12.45 2.55
N THR A 149 -23.22 13.28 3.38
CA THR A 149 -24.29 14.21 2.98
C THR A 149 -23.73 15.46 2.31
N ASN A 150 -22.58 15.96 2.77
CA ASN A 150 -21.88 17.08 2.15
C ASN A 150 -20.66 16.57 1.37
N THR A 151 -20.80 16.47 0.05
CA THR A 151 -19.78 15.91 -0.83
C THR A 151 -18.82 16.94 -1.42
N ASP A 152 -19.03 18.24 -1.21
CA ASP A 152 -18.27 19.30 -1.90
C ASP A 152 -16.77 19.23 -1.60
N GLY A 153 -16.38 19.05 -0.36
CA GLY A 153 -14.98 18.88 0.02
C GLY A 153 -14.34 17.60 -0.56
N PHE A 154 -15.10 16.51 -0.63
CA PHE A 154 -14.63 15.25 -1.24
C PHE A 154 -14.52 15.36 -2.76
N ARG A 155 -15.40 16.14 -3.42
CA ARG A 155 -15.27 16.47 -4.86
C ARG A 155 -14.00 17.26 -5.14
N LEU A 156 -13.64 18.21 -4.27
CA LEU A 156 -12.37 18.92 -4.38
C LEU A 156 -11.18 17.97 -4.24
N LEU A 157 -11.22 17.08 -3.24
CA LEU A 157 -10.15 16.09 -3.01
C LEU A 157 -10.02 15.11 -4.19
N GLY A 158 -11.14 14.63 -4.74
CA GLY A 158 -11.21 13.79 -5.93
C GLY A 158 -11.06 14.54 -7.25
N GLY A 159 -10.73 15.85 -7.21
CA GLY A 159 -10.60 16.71 -8.39
C GLY A 159 -9.40 16.37 -9.28
N LYS A 160 -9.29 17.13 -10.38
CA LYS A 160 -8.25 16.92 -11.40
C LYS A 160 -7.75 18.26 -11.95
N VAL A 161 -6.48 18.29 -12.37
CA VAL A 161 -5.90 19.36 -13.19
C VAL A 161 -5.86 18.89 -14.64
N GLY A 162 -6.70 19.48 -15.50
CA GLY A 162 -6.87 18.97 -16.85
C GLY A 162 -7.42 17.54 -16.84
N SER A 163 -6.64 16.58 -17.30
CA SER A 163 -6.99 15.13 -17.28
C SER A 163 -6.39 14.36 -16.11
N VAL A 164 -5.49 14.98 -15.31
CA VAL A 164 -4.70 14.30 -14.28
C VAL A 164 -5.37 14.46 -12.91
N PRO A 165 -5.71 13.36 -12.21
CA PRO A 165 -6.32 13.42 -10.87
C PRO A 165 -5.31 13.89 -9.81
N TYR A 166 -5.78 14.69 -8.83
CA TYR A 166 -4.94 15.19 -7.72
C TYR A 166 -4.24 14.07 -6.95
N ILE A 167 -4.90 12.95 -6.75
CA ILE A 167 -4.35 11.79 -6.05
C ILE A 167 -3.03 11.31 -6.67
N LEU A 168 -2.89 11.37 -8.01
CA LEU A 168 -1.67 10.93 -8.68
C LEU A 168 -0.47 11.81 -8.30
N PHE A 169 -0.64 13.13 -8.24
CA PHE A 169 0.42 14.03 -7.78
C PHE A 169 0.82 13.72 -6.35
N LEU A 170 -0.17 13.51 -5.46
CA LEU A 170 0.10 13.20 -4.06
C LEU A 170 0.80 11.85 -3.90
N VAL A 171 0.37 10.82 -4.64
CA VAL A 171 1.03 9.51 -4.66
C VAL A 171 2.48 9.64 -5.10
N ILE A 172 2.77 10.37 -6.19
CA ILE A 172 4.14 10.56 -6.69
C ILE A 172 4.99 11.30 -5.64
N ILE A 173 4.49 12.37 -5.05
CA ILE A 173 5.21 13.15 -4.03
C ILE A 173 5.54 12.24 -2.84
N LEU A 174 4.55 11.54 -2.30
CA LEU A 174 4.75 10.64 -1.16
C LEU A 174 5.67 9.47 -1.53
N ALA A 175 5.54 8.89 -2.71
CA ALA A 175 6.41 7.83 -3.20
C ALA A 175 7.87 8.28 -3.24
N VAL A 176 8.15 9.49 -3.73
CA VAL A 176 9.50 10.06 -3.73
C VAL A 176 10.01 10.29 -2.30
N VAL A 177 9.18 10.88 -1.42
CA VAL A 177 9.55 11.12 -0.01
C VAL A 177 9.88 9.81 0.69
N PHE A 178 9.00 8.81 0.60
CA PHE A 178 9.22 7.50 1.21
C PHE A 178 10.45 6.79 0.62
N ALA A 179 10.65 6.84 -0.70
CA ALA A 179 11.82 6.24 -1.35
C ALA A 179 13.13 6.90 -0.90
N VAL A 180 13.17 8.22 -0.81
CA VAL A 180 14.35 8.97 -0.33
C VAL A 180 14.60 8.68 1.15
N VAL A 181 13.56 8.67 1.99
CA VAL A 181 13.69 8.35 3.42
C VAL A 181 14.19 6.93 3.61
N LEU A 182 13.64 5.93 2.92
CA LEU A 182 14.09 4.55 3.05
C LEU A 182 15.51 4.36 2.49
N GLY A 183 15.80 4.89 1.30
CA GLY A 183 17.04 4.61 0.58
C GLY A 183 18.23 5.48 1.00
N LYS A 184 18.02 6.74 1.40
CA LYS A 184 19.11 7.70 1.60
C LYS A 184 19.25 8.21 3.04
N SER A 185 18.23 8.07 3.91
CA SER A 185 18.29 8.62 5.27
C SER A 185 18.97 7.68 6.28
N THR A 186 19.36 8.24 7.43
CA THR A 186 19.81 7.46 8.58
C THR A 186 18.69 6.58 9.16
N PHE A 187 17.43 7.05 9.06
CA PHE A 187 16.25 6.29 9.47
C PHE A 187 16.12 5.02 8.63
N GLY A 188 16.18 5.12 7.31
CA GLY A 188 16.09 3.95 6.42
C GLY A 188 17.21 2.93 6.67
N ARG A 189 18.47 3.38 6.84
CA ARG A 189 19.59 2.49 7.19
C ARG A 189 19.32 1.70 8.48
N ARG A 190 18.74 2.35 9.50
CA ARG A 190 18.35 1.69 10.76
C ARG A 190 17.23 0.67 10.55
N VAL A 191 16.25 0.98 9.67
CA VAL A 191 15.16 0.04 9.30
C VAL A 191 15.75 -1.23 8.67
N TYR A 192 16.66 -1.10 7.70
CA TYR A 192 17.35 -2.25 7.10
C TYR A 192 18.19 -3.04 8.11
N ALA A 193 18.91 -2.36 9.01
CA ALA A 193 19.71 -3.02 10.04
C ALA A 193 18.83 -3.85 10.99
N ILE A 194 17.68 -3.32 11.42
CA ILE A 194 16.71 -4.03 12.27
C ILE A 194 16.18 -5.27 11.55
N GLY A 195 15.78 -5.12 10.28
CA GLY A 195 15.24 -6.21 9.49
C GLY A 195 16.25 -7.30 9.15
N THR A 196 17.55 -6.97 9.09
CA THR A 196 18.61 -7.95 8.87
C THR A 196 18.85 -8.79 10.13
N ASN A 197 19.01 -8.16 11.29
CA ASN A 197 19.12 -8.81 12.58
C ASN A 197 18.75 -7.82 13.69
N ARG A 198 17.58 -8.05 14.30
CA ARG A 198 17.03 -7.19 15.34
C ARG A 198 17.89 -7.11 16.59
N LEU A 199 18.47 -8.24 17.00
CA LEU A 199 19.30 -8.31 18.20
C LEU A 199 20.64 -7.57 18.01
N THR A 200 21.28 -7.78 16.87
CA THR A 200 22.51 -7.07 16.50
C THR A 200 22.28 -5.56 16.39
N ALA A 201 21.17 -5.15 15.78
CA ALA A 201 20.79 -3.74 15.69
C ALA A 201 20.60 -3.10 17.08
N TYR A 202 19.96 -3.82 18.01
CA TYR A 202 19.77 -3.36 19.39
C TYR A 202 21.12 -3.16 20.11
N TYR A 203 22.02 -4.14 20.05
CA TYR A 203 23.35 -4.03 20.65
C TYR A 203 24.25 -2.98 19.98
N SER A 204 23.96 -2.62 18.74
CA SER A 204 24.61 -1.50 18.05
C SER A 204 24.04 -0.12 18.41
N GLY A 205 23.18 -0.04 19.44
CA GLY A 205 22.59 1.23 19.92
C GLY A 205 21.40 1.75 19.11
N ILE A 206 20.82 0.94 18.22
CA ILE A 206 19.63 1.35 17.47
C ILE A 206 18.38 1.20 18.34
N HIS A 207 17.62 2.28 18.50
CA HIS A 207 16.37 2.27 19.27
C HIS A 207 15.24 1.60 18.47
N VAL A 208 15.24 0.26 18.46
CA VAL A 208 14.30 -0.57 17.67
C VAL A 208 12.83 -0.19 17.94
N GLN A 209 12.46 -0.04 19.21
CA GLN A 209 11.09 0.27 19.61
C GLN A 209 10.59 1.60 19.07
N LYS A 210 11.44 2.64 19.10
CA LYS A 210 11.07 3.96 18.55
C LYS A 210 10.84 3.89 17.05
N ILE A 211 11.66 3.15 16.32
CA ILE A 211 11.53 2.99 14.87
C ILE A 211 10.25 2.24 14.53
N ARG A 212 9.95 1.14 15.23
CA ARG A 212 8.69 0.41 15.06
C ARG A 212 7.48 1.29 15.32
N LEU A 213 7.46 1.99 16.46
CA LEU A 213 6.36 2.89 16.83
C LEU A 213 6.10 3.93 15.72
N ILE A 214 7.14 4.57 15.20
CA ILE A 214 7.02 5.55 14.12
C ILE A 214 6.42 4.91 12.86
N ILE A 215 6.92 3.75 12.44
CA ILE A 215 6.48 3.10 11.20
C ILE A 215 4.99 2.70 11.29
N TYR A 216 4.56 2.09 12.39
CA TYR A 216 3.14 1.72 12.58
C TYR A 216 2.23 2.95 12.71
N THR A 217 2.69 4.01 13.37
CA THR A 217 1.95 5.29 13.43
C THR A 217 1.79 5.90 12.03
N VAL A 218 2.86 5.93 11.24
CA VAL A 218 2.83 6.39 9.84
C VAL A 218 1.92 5.51 8.99
N MET A 219 1.92 4.19 9.23
CA MET A 219 1.00 3.26 8.54
C MET A 219 -0.46 3.63 8.79
N GLY A 220 -0.82 3.84 10.06
CA GLY A 220 -2.17 4.29 10.40
C GLY A 220 -2.52 5.65 9.78
N THR A 221 -1.58 6.61 9.78
CA THR A 221 -1.80 7.92 9.13
C THR A 221 -2.06 7.78 7.63
N MET A 222 -1.30 6.93 6.94
CA MET A 222 -1.51 6.65 5.51
C MET A 222 -2.81 5.90 5.27
N ALA A 223 -3.26 5.03 6.18
CA ALA A 223 -4.58 4.40 6.11
C ALA A 223 -5.70 5.43 6.28
N GLY A 224 -5.56 6.40 7.19
CA GLY A 224 -6.46 7.55 7.29
C GLY A 224 -6.51 8.38 6.00
N LEU A 225 -5.36 8.64 5.38
CA LEU A 225 -5.29 9.34 4.09
C LEU A 225 -5.97 8.54 2.97
N CYS A 226 -5.72 7.23 2.90
CA CYS A 226 -6.37 6.32 1.95
C CYS A 226 -7.89 6.39 2.08
N SER A 227 -8.43 6.39 3.32
CA SER A 227 -9.86 6.44 3.59
C SER A 227 -10.54 7.70 3.00
N LEU A 228 -9.89 8.86 3.10
CA LEU A 228 -10.40 10.12 2.55
C LEU A 228 -10.52 10.09 1.03
N PHE A 229 -9.51 9.53 0.35
CA PHE A 229 -9.56 9.38 -1.11
C PHE A 229 -10.58 8.32 -1.55
N LEU A 230 -10.80 7.26 -0.75
CA LEU A 230 -11.89 6.31 -1.01
C LEU A 230 -13.25 6.98 -0.92
N ILE A 231 -13.50 7.78 0.13
CA ILE A 231 -14.75 8.53 0.26
C ILE A 231 -14.92 9.50 -0.92
N SER A 232 -13.85 10.09 -1.43
CA SER A 232 -13.93 10.99 -2.58
C SER A 232 -14.41 10.31 -3.88
N THR A 233 -14.32 8.99 -3.95
CA THR A 233 -14.79 8.19 -5.10
C THR A 233 -16.11 7.48 -4.83
N SER A 234 -16.36 7.01 -3.60
CA SER A 234 -17.55 6.26 -3.21
C SER A 234 -18.63 7.10 -2.54
N TYR A 235 -18.28 8.31 -2.07
CA TYR A 235 -19.13 9.21 -1.28
C TYR A 235 -19.75 8.56 -0.03
N GLY A 236 -19.06 7.58 0.53
CA GLY A 236 -19.51 6.89 1.73
C GLY A 236 -18.54 5.82 2.21
N ALA A 237 -18.95 5.14 3.26
CA ALA A 237 -18.26 3.98 3.84
C ALA A 237 -19.25 2.87 4.17
N ASN A 238 -18.78 1.63 4.15
CA ASN A 238 -19.58 0.45 4.50
C ASN A 238 -18.70 -0.60 5.18
N THR A 239 -19.32 -1.69 5.64
CA THR A 239 -18.63 -2.79 6.34
C THR A 239 -17.54 -3.47 5.51
N THR A 240 -17.58 -3.38 4.19
CA THR A 240 -16.57 -3.96 3.28
C THR A 240 -15.51 -2.96 2.83
N THR A 241 -15.59 -1.68 3.24
CA THR A 241 -14.60 -0.66 2.90
C THR A 241 -13.20 -1.10 3.35
N GLY A 242 -12.23 -1.03 2.44
CA GLY A 242 -10.85 -1.43 2.70
C GLY A 242 -10.60 -2.94 2.83
N ASN A 243 -11.57 -3.79 2.53
CA ASN A 243 -11.38 -5.24 2.60
C ASN A 243 -10.36 -5.71 1.57
N GLY A 244 -9.34 -6.45 2.02
CA GLY A 244 -8.28 -6.98 1.14
C GLY A 244 -7.14 -5.99 0.85
N PHE A 245 -7.25 -4.73 1.27
CA PHE A 245 -6.21 -3.71 1.01
C PHE A 245 -4.87 -4.04 1.66
N GLU A 246 -4.89 -4.76 2.78
CA GLU A 246 -3.69 -5.32 3.41
C GLU A 246 -2.94 -6.25 2.45
N MET A 247 -3.67 -7.14 1.78
CA MET A 247 -3.08 -8.08 0.82
C MET A 247 -2.56 -7.37 -0.43
N ASP A 248 -3.30 -6.38 -0.92
CA ASP A 248 -2.89 -5.58 -2.06
C ASP A 248 -1.61 -4.78 -1.77
N ALA A 249 -1.52 -4.13 -0.60
CA ALA A 249 -0.34 -3.40 -0.18
C ALA A 249 0.90 -4.31 -0.06
N ILE A 250 0.74 -5.50 0.55
CA ILE A 250 1.79 -6.52 0.64
C ILE A 250 2.18 -7.01 -0.76
N ALA A 251 1.19 -7.32 -1.61
CA ALA A 251 1.43 -7.81 -2.96
C ALA A 251 2.22 -6.80 -3.80
N MET A 252 1.83 -5.52 -3.79
CA MET A 252 2.56 -4.44 -4.47
C MET A 252 4.01 -4.34 -3.99
N ALA A 253 4.25 -4.40 -2.68
CA ALA A 253 5.58 -4.28 -2.11
C ALA A 253 6.46 -5.50 -2.42
N VAL A 254 5.94 -6.71 -2.24
CA VAL A 254 6.67 -7.97 -2.47
C VAL A 254 6.93 -8.20 -3.96
N PHE A 255 5.95 -7.94 -4.82
CA PHE A 255 6.13 -7.97 -6.28
C PHE A 255 7.19 -6.97 -6.73
N GLY A 256 7.28 -5.83 -6.06
CA GLY A 256 8.34 -4.85 -6.24
C GLY A 256 9.73 -5.29 -5.79
N GLY A 257 9.87 -6.48 -5.18
CA GLY A 257 11.15 -7.05 -4.75
C GLY A 257 11.51 -6.72 -3.30
N ILE A 258 10.55 -6.27 -2.48
CA ILE A 258 10.75 -6.10 -1.04
C ILE A 258 10.59 -7.46 -0.37
N SER A 259 11.61 -7.85 0.41
CA SER A 259 11.64 -9.15 1.08
C SER A 259 10.68 -9.17 2.28
N SER A 260 9.78 -10.15 2.32
CA SER A 260 8.93 -10.40 3.49
C SER A 260 9.69 -10.96 4.70
N THR A 261 10.94 -11.43 4.50
CA THR A 261 11.82 -11.89 5.60
C THR A 261 12.66 -10.76 6.19
N GLY A 262 12.51 -9.54 5.69
CA GLY A 262 13.19 -8.34 6.20
C GLY A 262 14.59 -8.08 5.61
N GLY A 263 15.11 -6.90 5.90
CA GLY A 263 16.48 -6.47 5.63
C GLY A 263 16.86 -6.23 4.17
N LYS A 264 15.94 -6.45 3.22
CA LYS A 264 16.22 -6.34 1.78
C LYS A 264 15.01 -5.78 1.02
N GLY A 265 15.30 -5.10 -0.09
CA GLY A 265 14.31 -4.56 -1.02
C GLY A 265 14.56 -3.10 -1.35
N ASN A 266 13.90 -2.62 -2.39
CA ASN A 266 13.96 -1.23 -2.82
C ASN A 266 12.54 -0.73 -3.09
N LEU A 267 12.20 0.43 -2.53
CA LEU A 267 10.85 1.00 -2.70
C LEU A 267 10.57 1.41 -4.15
N ALA A 268 11.60 1.69 -4.96
CA ALA A 268 11.42 2.00 -6.37
C ALA A 268 10.73 0.83 -7.12
N GLY A 269 11.15 -0.42 -6.86
CA GLY A 269 10.46 -1.60 -7.38
C GLY A 269 9.01 -1.68 -6.92
N GLY A 270 8.74 -1.41 -5.63
CA GLY A 270 7.37 -1.37 -5.08
C GLY A 270 6.49 -0.34 -5.78
N ILE A 271 7.01 0.85 -6.08
CA ILE A 271 6.28 1.89 -6.82
C ILE A 271 5.96 1.43 -8.25
N ILE A 272 6.93 0.87 -8.96
CA ILE A 272 6.71 0.35 -10.32
C ILE A 272 5.65 -0.76 -10.30
N SER A 273 5.75 -1.69 -9.35
CA SER A 273 4.78 -2.78 -9.20
C SER A 273 3.37 -2.28 -8.88
N ALA A 274 3.24 -1.25 -8.05
CA ALA A 274 1.96 -0.63 -7.76
C ALA A 274 1.30 -0.07 -9.03
N PHE A 275 2.06 0.64 -9.87
CA PHE A 275 1.55 1.12 -11.15
C PHE A 275 1.22 -0.02 -12.13
N ILE A 276 1.99 -1.11 -12.15
CA ILE A 276 1.67 -2.32 -12.92
C ILE A 276 0.30 -2.87 -12.51
N ILE A 277 0.07 -3.04 -11.22
CA ILE A 277 -1.19 -3.59 -10.68
C ILE A 277 -2.35 -2.64 -10.98
N VAL A 278 -2.18 -1.33 -10.79
CA VAL A 278 -3.21 -0.33 -11.11
C VAL A 278 -3.56 -0.36 -12.61
N CYS A 279 -2.57 -0.36 -13.50
CA CYS A 279 -2.82 -0.42 -14.94
C CYS A 279 -3.51 -1.73 -15.36
N LEU A 280 -3.11 -2.86 -14.79
CA LEU A 280 -3.72 -4.15 -15.05
C LEU A 280 -5.19 -4.18 -14.59
N ARG A 281 -5.48 -3.68 -13.38
CA ARG A 281 -6.86 -3.60 -12.86
C ARG A 281 -7.74 -2.72 -13.74
N VAL A 282 -7.25 -1.56 -14.14
CA VAL A 282 -8.00 -0.66 -15.05
C VAL A 282 -8.21 -1.34 -16.41
N GLY A 283 -7.18 -1.92 -17.01
CA GLY A 283 -7.27 -2.55 -18.32
C GLY A 283 -8.23 -3.75 -18.35
N LEU A 284 -8.15 -4.65 -17.36
CA LEU A 284 -9.05 -5.80 -17.24
C LEU A 284 -10.48 -5.36 -16.88
N GLY A 285 -10.63 -4.36 -16.01
CA GLY A 285 -11.94 -3.82 -15.65
C GLY A 285 -12.69 -3.21 -16.85
N GLN A 286 -11.99 -2.59 -17.80
CA GLN A 286 -12.59 -2.06 -19.01
C GLN A 286 -13.16 -3.13 -19.96
N LYS A 287 -12.70 -4.37 -19.84
CA LYS A 287 -13.27 -5.54 -20.54
C LYS A 287 -14.32 -6.27 -19.72
N ASN A 288 -14.81 -5.67 -18.64
CA ASN A 288 -15.78 -6.28 -17.72
C ASN A 288 -15.30 -7.63 -17.15
N VAL A 289 -13.99 -7.81 -16.99
CA VAL A 289 -13.45 -8.97 -16.28
C VAL A 289 -13.86 -8.88 -14.82
N HIS A 290 -14.50 -9.92 -14.30
CA HIS A 290 -14.96 -9.96 -12.91
C HIS A 290 -13.82 -9.73 -11.93
N ALA A 291 -14.07 -8.97 -10.87
CA ALA A 291 -13.07 -8.63 -9.84
C ALA A 291 -12.37 -9.87 -9.26
N GLN A 292 -13.12 -10.98 -9.10
CA GLN A 292 -12.58 -12.26 -8.61
C GLN A 292 -11.51 -12.84 -9.55
N VAL A 293 -11.69 -12.71 -10.87
CA VAL A 293 -10.70 -13.16 -11.86
C VAL A 293 -9.46 -12.26 -11.82
N ILE A 294 -9.65 -10.96 -11.61
CA ILE A 294 -8.53 -10.02 -11.45
C ILE A 294 -7.71 -10.39 -10.19
N LEU A 295 -8.37 -10.70 -9.07
CA LEU A 295 -7.71 -11.17 -7.85
C LEU A 295 -6.94 -12.48 -8.07
N LEU A 296 -7.51 -13.42 -8.82
CA LEU A 296 -6.84 -14.68 -9.18
C LEU A 296 -5.57 -14.39 -10.01
N ILE A 297 -5.65 -13.53 -11.02
CA ILE A 297 -4.50 -13.14 -11.84
C ILE A 297 -3.41 -12.49 -10.98
N LEU A 298 -3.78 -11.57 -10.10
CA LEU A 298 -2.85 -10.92 -9.17
C LEU A 298 -2.18 -11.93 -8.23
N GLY A 299 -2.93 -12.89 -7.69
CA GLY A 299 -2.38 -13.96 -6.85
C GLY A 299 -1.37 -14.83 -7.61
N VAL A 300 -1.67 -15.23 -8.84
CA VAL A 300 -0.74 -15.99 -9.69
C VAL A 300 0.51 -15.16 -10.00
N LEU A 301 0.35 -13.89 -10.33
CA LEU A 301 1.49 -12.98 -10.57
C LEU A 301 2.37 -12.83 -9.33
N LEU A 302 1.77 -12.73 -8.14
CA LEU A 302 2.51 -12.64 -6.88
C LEU A 302 3.32 -13.91 -6.63
N ILE A 303 2.72 -15.10 -6.80
CA ILE A 303 3.43 -16.37 -6.65
C ILE A 303 4.58 -16.45 -7.65
N ALA A 304 4.34 -16.10 -8.91
CA ALA A 304 5.37 -16.09 -9.94
C ALA A 304 6.52 -15.13 -9.58
N ALA A 305 6.22 -13.94 -9.11
CA ALA A 305 7.21 -12.93 -8.71
C ALA A 305 8.12 -13.41 -7.57
N VAL A 306 7.57 -14.13 -6.60
CA VAL A 306 8.35 -14.67 -5.47
C VAL A 306 9.10 -15.93 -5.86
N ALA A 307 8.50 -16.80 -6.65
CA ALA A 307 9.08 -18.10 -7.03
C ALA A 307 10.20 -17.97 -8.07
N LEU A 308 10.02 -17.14 -9.12
CA LEU A 308 10.97 -17.02 -10.22
C LEU A 308 12.40 -16.67 -9.80
N PRO A 309 12.67 -15.65 -8.96
CA PRO A 309 14.03 -15.33 -8.52
C PRO A 309 14.69 -16.49 -7.76
N ASN A 310 13.90 -17.19 -6.92
CA ASN A 310 14.37 -18.31 -6.14
C ASN A 310 14.73 -19.52 -7.04
N ILE A 311 13.88 -19.84 -8.01
CA ILE A 311 14.11 -20.92 -8.97
C ILE A 311 15.35 -20.61 -9.83
N VAL A 312 15.46 -19.41 -10.38
CA VAL A 312 16.62 -18.99 -11.16
C VAL A 312 17.91 -19.03 -10.34
N GLY A 313 17.82 -18.62 -9.07
CA GLY A 313 18.97 -18.70 -8.13
C GLY A 313 19.42 -20.14 -7.87
N GLN A 314 18.49 -21.08 -7.71
CA GLN A 314 18.79 -22.51 -7.54
C GLN A 314 19.39 -23.13 -8.80
N VAL A 315 18.80 -22.88 -9.97
CA VAL A 315 19.32 -23.39 -11.25
C VAL A 315 20.73 -22.89 -11.50
N LYS A 316 21.05 -21.62 -11.27
CA LYS A 316 22.41 -21.09 -11.40
C LYS A 316 23.41 -21.75 -10.44
N ARG A 317 22.99 -22.20 -9.24
CA ARG A 317 23.85 -22.94 -8.30
C ARG A 317 24.12 -24.37 -8.76
N VAL A 318 23.13 -25.01 -9.38
CA VAL A 318 23.27 -26.38 -9.91
C VAL A 318 24.16 -26.43 -11.15
N VAL A 319 24.02 -25.44 -12.05
CA VAL A 319 24.83 -25.35 -13.28
C VAL A 319 26.29 -24.94 -13.00
N LYS A 320 26.59 -24.36 -11.83
CA LYS A 320 27.96 -24.00 -11.42
C LYS A 320 28.67 -25.11 -10.62
N LYS A 321 28.00 -26.20 -10.30
CA LYS A 321 28.60 -27.44 -9.79
C LYS A 321 28.85 -28.42 -10.92
#